data_23f33c757f7d0b3b34f2694de37d54a2
#
_entry.id   23f33c757f7d0b3b34f2694de37d54a2
#
_cell.length_a   1.000
_cell.length_b   1.000
_cell.length_c   1.000
_cell.angle_alpha   90.00
_cell.angle_beta   90.00
_cell.angle_gamma   90.00
#
_symmetry.space_group_name_H-M   'P 1'
#
loop_
_entity.id
_entity.type
_entity.pdbx_description
1 polymer ?
#
loop_
_entity_poly.entity_id
_entity_poly.type
_entity_poly.pdbx_seq_one_letter_code
_entity_poly.pdbx_strand_id
1 'polypeptide(L)'
;MGASRSAGLVIIPAYNEATVIGRVISELRQVRPDLDIVVVDDGSSDSTVAVAGGAGVPVIRLPYNLGVGGAMRAGFKYAASCGYSYAIQLDADGQHDPRSIANLESELGRADVVVGSRFANQGSYAVRGPRRWMMHLLRVVVSRICGTRISDTTSGFRGSSKAAIELFARFYPTEYLGDTVESLILAHRAGLAVTEAPTDMRPRMEGRSSASVAKASAYLLRALLVIAVSLTRPSPRRA
;
A
#
# COMPACT_ATOMS: atom_id res chain seq x y z
N MET A 1 -31.07 6.67 12.30
CA MET A 1 -30.74 5.42 11.58
C MET A 1 -29.28 5.55 11.19
N GLY A 2 -28.37 4.87 11.90
CA GLY A 2 -26.96 4.86 11.55
C GLY A 2 -26.78 4.13 10.22
N ALA A 3 -26.14 4.77 9.23
CA ALA A 3 -25.76 4.08 8.01
C ALA A 3 -24.93 2.86 8.39
N SER A 4 -25.31 1.69 7.84
CA SER A 4 -24.50 0.47 8.01
C SER A 4 -23.11 0.77 7.45
N ARG A 5 -22.10 0.68 8.33
CA ARG A 5 -20.70 0.89 7.92
C ARG A 5 -20.30 -0.18 6.90
N SER A 6 -19.55 0.22 5.87
CA SER A 6 -18.97 -0.71 4.91
C SER A 6 -18.09 -1.76 5.59
N ALA A 7 -18.05 -2.98 5.04
CA ALA A 7 -17.11 -4.00 5.49
C ALA A 7 -15.65 -3.66 5.14
N GLY A 8 -15.45 -2.88 4.06
CA GLY A 8 -14.15 -2.51 3.52
C GLY A 8 -13.84 -1.02 3.63
N LEU A 9 -12.57 -0.71 3.83
CA LEU A 9 -12.04 0.66 3.88
C LEU A 9 -10.96 0.85 2.82
N VAL A 10 -11.02 1.95 2.05
CA VAL A 10 -9.89 2.38 1.23
C VAL A 10 -9.09 3.42 2.00
N ILE A 11 -7.81 3.17 2.20
CA ILE A 11 -6.84 4.07 2.83
C ILE A 11 -6.02 4.73 1.73
N ILE A 12 -6.07 6.06 1.65
CA ILE A 12 -5.34 6.86 0.66
C ILE A 12 -4.29 7.70 1.38
N PRO A 13 -3.00 7.29 1.41
CA PRO A 13 -1.92 8.14 1.89
C PRO A 13 -1.69 9.28 0.89
N ALA A 14 -1.62 10.52 1.37
CA ALA A 14 -1.47 11.71 0.53
C ALA A 14 -0.44 12.69 1.11
N TYR A 15 0.45 13.20 0.24
CA TYR A 15 1.40 14.26 0.59
C TYR A 15 1.57 15.22 -0.60
N ASN A 16 1.05 16.44 -0.48
CA ASN A 16 1.05 17.46 -1.54
C ASN A 16 0.42 16.95 -2.85
N GLU A 17 -0.80 16.41 -2.75
CA GLU A 17 -1.56 15.84 -3.88
C GLU A 17 -2.87 16.62 -4.15
N ALA A 18 -2.93 17.92 -3.81
CA ALA A 18 -4.11 18.77 -3.95
C ALA A 18 -4.71 18.77 -5.36
N THR A 19 -3.87 18.63 -6.40
CA THR A 19 -4.29 18.66 -7.81
C THR A 19 -5.01 17.38 -8.26
N VAL A 20 -4.76 16.25 -7.58
CA VAL A 20 -5.20 14.91 -8.03
C VAL A 20 -6.19 14.27 -7.07
N ILE A 21 -6.03 14.48 -5.75
CA ILE A 21 -6.77 13.75 -4.71
C ILE A 21 -8.29 13.83 -4.85
N GLY A 22 -8.84 14.99 -5.23
CA GLY A 22 -10.28 15.17 -5.42
C GLY A 22 -10.84 14.28 -6.54
N ARG A 23 -10.10 14.13 -7.63
CA ARG A 23 -10.46 13.26 -8.76
C ARG A 23 -10.41 11.79 -8.36
N VAL A 24 -9.34 11.38 -7.65
CA VAL A 24 -9.18 9.99 -7.16
C VAL A 24 -10.35 9.60 -6.25
N ILE A 25 -10.74 10.47 -5.31
CA ILE A 25 -11.89 10.23 -4.43
C ILE A 25 -13.19 10.14 -5.22
N SER A 26 -13.40 11.05 -6.17
CA SER A 26 -14.62 11.06 -7.01
C SER A 26 -14.75 9.79 -7.84
N GLU A 27 -13.66 9.37 -8.51
CA GLU A 27 -13.64 8.15 -9.31
C GLU A 27 -13.87 6.91 -8.45
N LEU A 28 -13.20 6.83 -7.29
CA LEU A 28 -13.37 5.72 -6.37
C LEU A 28 -14.84 5.59 -5.91
N ARG A 29 -15.50 6.67 -5.55
CA ARG A 29 -16.93 6.68 -5.20
C ARG A 29 -17.86 6.25 -6.32
N GLN A 30 -17.54 6.61 -7.55
CA GLN A 30 -18.33 6.20 -8.72
C GLN A 30 -18.20 4.70 -9.01
N VAL A 31 -16.98 4.16 -8.86
CA VAL A 31 -16.70 2.75 -9.18
C VAL A 31 -17.02 1.83 -8.03
N ARG A 32 -16.77 2.27 -6.78
CA ARG A 32 -16.95 1.49 -5.54
C ARG A 32 -17.68 2.31 -4.46
N PRO A 33 -18.96 2.61 -4.70
CA PRO A 33 -19.79 3.35 -3.72
C PRO A 33 -20.05 2.57 -2.42
N ASP A 34 -19.77 1.27 -2.43
CA ASP A 34 -19.91 0.33 -1.31
C ASP A 34 -18.75 0.43 -0.30
N LEU A 35 -17.63 1.09 -0.65
CA LEU A 35 -16.46 1.20 0.21
C LEU A 35 -16.41 2.54 0.95
N ASP A 36 -16.02 2.49 2.22
CA ASP A 36 -15.65 3.69 2.95
C ASP A 36 -14.24 4.14 2.52
N ILE A 37 -13.99 5.45 2.58
CA ILE A 37 -12.71 6.06 2.20
C ILE A 37 -12.17 6.86 3.37
N VAL A 38 -10.88 6.75 3.65
CA VAL A 38 -10.14 7.65 4.53
C VAL A 38 -8.88 8.16 3.82
N VAL A 39 -8.66 9.46 3.86
CA VAL A 39 -7.41 10.07 3.42
C VAL A 39 -6.51 10.25 4.63
N VAL A 40 -5.26 9.84 4.53
CA VAL A 40 -4.24 10.12 5.54
C VAL A 40 -3.26 11.13 4.98
N ASP A 41 -3.41 12.38 5.40
CA ASP A 41 -2.53 13.47 5.01
C ASP A 41 -1.22 13.41 5.81
N ASP A 42 -0.12 13.21 5.11
CA ASP A 42 1.22 13.07 5.68
C ASP A 42 1.92 14.43 5.87
N GLY A 43 1.20 15.40 6.44
CA GLY A 43 1.74 16.73 6.74
C GLY A 43 1.90 17.60 5.49
N SER A 44 0.94 17.59 4.57
CA SER A 44 0.96 18.43 3.37
C SER A 44 1.03 19.91 3.70
N SER A 45 1.74 20.64 2.86
CA SER A 45 1.85 22.10 2.89
C SER A 45 0.93 22.81 1.89
N ASP A 46 0.28 22.04 1.00
CA ASP A 46 -0.66 22.54 0.01
C ASP A 46 -2.13 22.37 0.47
N SER A 47 -3.08 22.49 -0.45
CA SER A 47 -4.51 22.38 -0.16
C SER A 47 -5.03 20.93 -0.10
N THR A 48 -4.18 19.90 0.00
CA THR A 48 -4.58 18.48 -0.01
C THR A 48 -5.69 18.19 1.00
N VAL A 49 -5.52 18.64 2.26
CA VAL A 49 -6.52 18.44 3.33
C VAL A 49 -7.86 19.10 3.01
N ALA A 50 -7.82 20.33 2.49
CA ALA A 50 -9.03 21.08 2.15
C ALA A 50 -9.79 20.41 0.99
N VAL A 51 -9.07 19.94 -0.04
CA VAL A 51 -9.67 19.26 -1.20
C VAL A 51 -10.28 17.92 -0.78
N ALA A 52 -9.57 17.10 -0.02
CA ALA A 52 -10.07 15.81 0.46
C ALA A 52 -11.28 15.99 1.39
N GLY A 53 -11.22 16.93 2.34
CA GLY A 53 -12.33 17.24 3.24
C GLY A 53 -13.55 17.79 2.49
N GLY A 54 -13.33 18.65 1.50
CA GLY A 54 -14.39 19.17 0.62
C GLY A 54 -15.06 18.08 -0.22
N ALA A 55 -14.34 16.99 -0.53
CA ALA A 55 -14.93 15.80 -1.14
C ALA A 55 -15.77 14.95 -0.15
N GLY A 56 -15.89 15.34 1.12
CA GLY A 56 -16.74 14.69 2.13
C GLY A 56 -16.23 13.34 2.59
N VAL A 57 -14.90 13.11 2.61
CA VAL A 57 -14.27 11.92 3.21
C VAL A 57 -13.55 12.28 4.51
N PRO A 58 -13.46 11.38 5.50
CA PRO A 58 -12.64 11.58 6.67
C PRO A 58 -11.18 11.82 6.28
N VAL A 59 -10.53 12.79 6.94
CA VAL A 59 -9.10 13.09 6.75
C VAL A 59 -8.38 12.97 8.10
N ILE A 60 -7.40 12.08 8.16
CA ILE A 60 -6.47 11.97 9.27
C ILE A 60 -5.25 12.83 8.92
N ARG A 61 -5.02 13.91 9.66
CA ARG A 61 -3.89 14.79 9.42
C ARG A 61 -2.74 14.46 10.37
N LEU A 62 -1.59 14.10 9.80
CA LEU A 62 -0.36 13.93 10.57
C LEU A 62 0.31 15.30 10.81
N PRO A 63 0.95 15.51 11.97
CA PRO A 63 1.54 16.81 12.32
C PRO A 63 2.74 17.19 11.46
N TYR A 64 3.42 16.22 10.86
CA TYR A 64 4.57 16.36 9.98
C TYR A 64 4.71 15.13 9.08
N ASN A 65 5.53 15.23 8.04
CA ASN A 65 5.77 14.13 7.11
C ASN A 65 6.51 12.98 7.79
N LEU A 66 5.83 11.84 7.92
CA LEU A 66 6.35 10.57 8.44
C LEU A 66 6.70 9.57 7.34
N GLY A 67 6.41 9.92 6.09
CA GLY A 67 6.49 9.03 4.94
C GLY A 67 5.26 8.13 4.80
N VAL A 68 5.12 7.52 3.62
CA VAL A 68 3.97 6.68 3.28
C VAL A 68 3.72 5.56 4.31
N GLY A 69 4.77 4.97 4.87
CA GLY A 69 4.65 3.95 5.91
C GLY A 69 4.02 4.48 7.20
N GLY A 70 4.37 5.70 7.61
CA GLY A 70 3.75 6.37 8.76
C GLY A 70 2.28 6.68 8.53
N ALA A 71 1.94 7.20 7.34
CA ALA A 71 0.57 7.45 6.93
C ALA A 71 -0.25 6.15 6.88
N MET A 72 0.29 5.09 6.29
CA MET A 72 -0.39 3.80 6.23
C MET A 72 -0.62 3.20 7.62
N ARG A 73 0.36 3.30 8.54
CA ARG A 73 0.17 2.85 9.91
C ARG A 73 -0.96 3.59 10.61
N ALA A 74 -1.10 4.91 10.41
CA ALA A 74 -2.22 5.68 10.93
C ALA A 74 -3.56 5.23 10.33
N GLY A 75 -3.60 4.97 9.01
CA GLY A 75 -4.76 4.41 8.33
C GLY A 75 -5.16 3.02 8.86
N PHE A 76 -4.21 2.12 9.09
CA PHE A 76 -4.49 0.81 9.68
C PHE A 76 -4.97 0.91 11.14
N LYS A 77 -4.44 1.85 11.94
CA LYS A 77 -4.98 2.12 13.28
C LYS A 77 -6.43 2.57 13.22
N TYR A 78 -6.76 3.45 12.29
CA TYR A 78 -8.14 3.87 12.06
C TYR A 78 -9.02 2.68 11.64
N ALA A 79 -8.57 1.87 10.68
CA ALA A 79 -9.30 0.69 10.24
C ALA A 79 -9.58 -0.29 11.39
N ALA A 80 -8.57 -0.58 12.22
CA ALA A 80 -8.69 -1.45 13.38
C ALA A 80 -9.66 -0.87 14.42
N SER A 81 -9.53 0.42 14.77
CA SER A 81 -10.39 1.08 15.77
C SER A 81 -11.85 1.16 15.33
N CYS A 82 -12.08 1.22 14.04
CA CYS A 82 -13.39 1.25 13.43
C CYS A 82 -13.98 -0.14 13.13
N GLY A 83 -13.21 -1.22 13.27
CA GLY A 83 -13.68 -2.59 13.11
C GLY A 83 -13.89 -3.03 11.67
N TYR A 84 -13.21 -2.44 10.70
CA TYR A 84 -13.29 -2.87 9.30
C TYR A 84 -12.80 -4.32 9.11
N SER A 85 -13.47 -5.05 8.23
CA SER A 85 -13.15 -6.45 7.94
C SER A 85 -11.94 -6.58 7.01
N TYR A 86 -11.72 -5.60 6.16
CA TYR A 86 -10.54 -5.50 5.29
C TYR A 86 -10.24 -4.05 4.93
N ALA A 87 -9.02 -3.80 4.48
CA ALA A 87 -8.59 -2.49 4.01
C ALA A 87 -7.84 -2.60 2.68
N ILE A 88 -8.04 -1.62 1.82
CA ILE A 88 -7.33 -1.47 0.55
C ILE A 88 -6.45 -0.22 0.63
N GLN A 89 -5.16 -0.34 0.41
CA GLN A 89 -4.28 0.79 0.17
C GLN A 89 -4.38 1.20 -1.30
N LEU A 90 -4.60 2.49 -1.55
CA LEU A 90 -4.64 3.06 -2.89
C LEU A 90 -3.89 4.39 -2.90
N ASP A 91 -2.90 4.54 -3.78
CA ASP A 91 -2.08 5.74 -3.85
C ASP A 91 -2.87 6.94 -4.39
N ALA A 92 -2.54 8.16 -3.92
CA ALA A 92 -3.24 9.39 -4.27
C ALA A 92 -2.94 9.91 -5.70
N ASP A 93 -2.00 9.29 -6.44
CA ASP A 93 -1.49 9.78 -7.73
C ASP A 93 -2.36 9.42 -8.96
N GLY A 94 -3.45 8.67 -8.74
CA GLY A 94 -4.41 8.27 -9.77
C GLY A 94 -3.90 7.19 -10.75
N GLN A 95 -2.77 6.53 -10.46
CA GLN A 95 -2.24 5.47 -11.32
C GLN A 95 -3.01 4.15 -11.20
N HIS A 96 -3.61 3.89 -10.06
CA HIS A 96 -4.37 2.65 -9.83
C HIS A 96 -5.82 2.77 -10.31
N ASP A 97 -6.27 1.78 -11.09
CA ASP A 97 -7.68 1.69 -11.48
C ASP A 97 -8.52 1.14 -10.32
N PRO A 98 -9.50 1.90 -9.80
CA PRO A 98 -10.37 1.41 -8.73
C PRO A 98 -11.14 0.13 -9.07
N ARG A 99 -11.36 -0.18 -10.35
CA ARG A 99 -11.99 -1.44 -10.78
C ARG A 99 -11.18 -2.66 -10.39
N SER A 100 -9.85 -2.52 -10.32
CA SER A 100 -8.95 -3.60 -9.91
C SER A 100 -9.07 -3.95 -8.42
N ILE A 101 -9.79 -3.18 -7.61
CA ILE A 101 -10.08 -3.50 -6.20
C ILE A 101 -10.78 -4.86 -6.11
N ALA A 102 -11.68 -5.17 -7.03
CA ALA A 102 -12.39 -6.45 -7.05
C ALA A 102 -11.43 -7.67 -7.14
N ASN A 103 -10.32 -7.52 -7.86
CA ASN A 103 -9.30 -8.58 -7.95
C ASN A 103 -8.57 -8.78 -6.61
N LEU A 104 -8.30 -7.70 -5.86
CA LEU A 104 -7.71 -7.81 -4.53
C LEU A 104 -8.68 -8.46 -3.55
N GLU A 105 -9.96 -8.09 -3.58
CA GLU A 105 -11.00 -8.65 -2.70
C GLU A 105 -11.23 -10.14 -2.96
N SER A 106 -11.21 -10.58 -4.22
CA SER A 106 -11.39 -11.99 -4.56
C SER A 106 -10.30 -12.88 -3.96
N GLU A 107 -9.10 -12.36 -3.77
CA GLU A 107 -7.98 -13.07 -3.17
C GLU A 107 -7.92 -12.93 -1.63
N LEU A 108 -8.53 -11.88 -1.05
CA LEU A 108 -8.59 -11.69 0.41
C LEU A 108 -9.36 -12.81 1.14
N GLY A 109 -10.19 -13.58 0.44
CA GLY A 109 -10.82 -14.80 0.98
C GLY A 109 -9.84 -15.97 1.17
N ARG A 110 -8.66 -15.91 0.54
CA ARG A 110 -7.64 -16.98 0.54
C ARG A 110 -6.32 -16.55 1.16
N ALA A 111 -6.07 -15.25 1.22
CA ALA A 111 -4.83 -14.67 1.75
C ALA A 111 -5.13 -13.47 2.64
N ASP A 112 -4.19 -13.17 3.55
CA ASP A 112 -4.32 -12.05 4.47
C ASP A 112 -3.78 -10.75 3.89
N VAL A 113 -2.77 -10.83 3.00
CA VAL A 113 -2.20 -9.69 2.29
C VAL A 113 -2.16 -10.01 0.81
N VAL A 114 -2.79 -9.15 0.00
CA VAL A 114 -2.85 -9.29 -1.45
C VAL A 114 -2.13 -8.12 -2.10
N VAL A 115 -1.10 -8.39 -2.88
CA VAL A 115 -0.35 -7.37 -3.64
C VAL A 115 -0.95 -7.21 -5.01
N GLY A 116 -1.38 -6.00 -5.38
CA GLY A 116 -1.78 -5.68 -6.74
C GLY A 116 -0.57 -5.63 -7.66
N SER A 117 -0.46 -6.59 -8.57
CA SER A 117 0.71 -6.75 -9.44
C SER A 117 0.41 -6.31 -10.87
N ARG A 118 1.23 -5.41 -11.38
CA ARG A 118 1.26 -4.98 -12.78
C ARG A 118 1.76 -6.06 -13.73
N PHE A 119 2.38 -7.10 -13.19
CA PHE A 119 3.12 -8.11 -13.94
C PHE A 119 2.47 -9.50 -13.88
N ALA A 120 1.36 -9.67 -13.17
CA ALA A 120 0.72 -10.95 -12.98
C ALA A 120 0.22 -11.56 -14.30
N ASN A 121 -0.22 -10.74 -15.26
CA ASN A 121 -0.75 -11.17 -16.56
C ASN A 121 0.14 -10.80 -17.77
N GLN A 122 1.20 -10.02 -17.60
CA GLN A 122 2.04 -9.57 -18.72
C GLN A 122 3.51 -9.89 -18.45
N GLY A 123 4.07 -10.74 -19.26
CA GLY A 123 5.51 -10.96 -19.35
C GLY A 123 6.22 -9.69 -19.75
N SER A 124 7.04 -9.15 -18.85
CA SER A 124 8.02 -8.09 -19.06
C SER A 124 7.53 -6.65 -19.28
N TYR A 125 7.38 -5.90 -18.21
CA TYR A 125 7.63 -4.45 -18.26
C TYR A 125 9.14 -4.26 -18.53
N ALA A 126 9.49 -3.54 -19.61
CA ALA A 126 10.88 -3.40 -20.07
C ALA A 126 11.66 -2.40 -19.20
N VAL A 127 11.98 -2.79 -17.97
CA VAL A 127 13.00 -2.09 -17.19
C VAL A 127 14.36 -2.52 -17.70
N ARG A 128 15.16 -1.59 -18.21
CA ARG A 128 16.52 -1.85 -18.71
C ARG A 128 17.57 -1.47 -17.67
N GLY A 129 18.76 -2.10 -17.75
CA GLY A 129 19.92 -1.75 -16.93
C GLY A 129 19.97 -2.34 -15.51
N PRO A 130 20.85 -1.85 -14.61
CA PRO A 130 21.10 -2.39 -13.27
C PRO A 130 19.84 -2.48 -12.38
N ARG A 131 18.88 -1.57 -12.60
CA ARG A 131 17.59 -1.57 -11.88
C ARG A 131 16.80 -2.85 -12.12
N ARG A 132 16.90 -3.48 -13.31
CA ARG A 132 16.24 -4.74 -13.63
C ARG A 132 16.75 -5.89 -12.76
N TRP A 133 18.07 -6.00 -12.61
CA TRP A 133 18.70 -7.01 -11.78
C TRP A 133 18.30 -6.86 -10.31
N MET A 134 18.22 -5.65 -9.87
CA MET A 134 17.87 -5.25 -8.54
C MET A 134 16.44 -5.62 -8.17
N MET A 135 15.48 -5.29 -9.03
CA MET A 135 14.07 -5.67 -8.86
C MET A 135 13.90 -7.20 -8.95
N HIS A 136 14.69 -7.86 -9.81
CA HIS A 136 14.68 -9.31 -9.91
C HIS A 136 15.18 -9.96 -8.61
N LEU A 137 16.28 -9.48 -8.06
CA LEU A 137 16.83 -9.99 -6.79
C LEU A 137 15.82 -9.82 -5.65
N LEU A 138 15.25 -8.64 -5.49
CA LEU A 138 14.22 -8.39 -4.47
C LEU A 138 13.03 -9.32 -4.63
N ARG A 139 12.54 -9.48 -5.87
CA ARG A 139 11.44 -10.40 -6.17
C ARG A 139 11.76 -11.84 -5.77
N VAL A 140 12.95 -12.33 -6.12
CA VAL A 140 13.38 -13.71 -5.78
C VAL A 140 13.49 -13.88 -4.27
N VAL A 141 14.13 -12.94 -3.59
CA VAL A 141 14.33 -13.00 -2.13
C VAL A 141 12.97 -12.95 -1.40
N VAL A 142 12.12 -11.98 -1.72
CA VAL A 142 10.81 -11.85 -1.07
C VAL A 142 9.91 -13.04 -1.38
N SER A 143 9.89 -13.52 -2.63
CA SER A 143 9.10 -14.70 -3.01
C SER A 143 9.54 -15.95 -2.25
N ARG A 144 10.86 -16.13 -2.05
CA ARG A 144 11.38 -17.26 -1.25
C ARG A 144 11.04 -17.14 0.22
N ILE A 145 11.15 -15.94 0.78
CA ILE A 145 10.78 -15.71 2.19
C ILE A 145 9.28 -15.94 2.40
N CYS A 146 8.43 -15.39 1.54
CA CYS A 146 6.97 -15.50 1.67
C CYS A 146 6.41 -16.85 1.20
N GLY A 147 7.23 -17.74 0.61
CA GLY A 147 6.78 -19.03 0.11
C GLY A 147 5.80 -18.97 -1.07
N THR A 148 5.63 -17.80 -1.68
CA THR A 148 4.74 -17.54 -2.81
C THR A 148 5.40 -16.64 -3.84
N ARG A 149 4.99 -16.78 -5.11
CA ARG A 149 5.52 -15.92 -6.17
C ARG A 149 4.94 -14.52 -6.05
N ILE A 150 5.81 -13.53 -5.84
CA ILE A 150 5.47 -12.11 -5.82
C ILE A 150 6.26 -11.43 -6.93
N SER A 151 5.58 -10.95 -7.96
CA SER A 151 6.22 -10.33 -9.13
C SER A 151 6.40 -8.82 -8.97
N ASP A 152 5.59 -8.15 -8.14
CA ASP A 152 5.65 -6.71 -7.87
C ASP A 152 5.77 -6.40 -6.37
N THR A 153 6.98 -6.50 -5.84
CA THR A 153 7.25 -6.25 -4.43
C THR A 153 7.14 -4.78 -4.03
N THR A 154 7.08 -3.87 -5.01
CA THR A 154 7.08 -2.41 -4.79
C THR A 154 5.73 -1.75 -4.99
N SER A 155 4.70 -2.53 -5.31
CA SER A 155 3.34 -2.00 -5.47
C SER A 155 2.80 -1.48 -4.14
N GLY A 156 2.26 -0.24 -4.15
CA GLY A 156 1.50 0.34 -3.04
C GLY A 156 0.04 -0.10 -3.04
N PHE A 157 -0.47 -0.67 -4.14
CA PHE A 157 -1.86 -1.12 -4.24
C PHE A 157 -2.03 -2.50 -3.60
N ARG A 158 -2.67 -2.56 -2.44
CA ARG A 158 -2.71 -3.75 -1.60
C ARG A 158 -4.03 -3.94 -0.89
N GLY A 159 -4.44 -5.20 -0.78
CA GLY A 159 -5.52 -5.62 0.12
C GLY A 159 -4.96 -6.21 1.41
N SER A 160 -5.64 -5.95 2.53
CA SER A 160 -5.27 -6.44 3.87
C SER A 160 -6.51 -6.96 4.58
N SER A 161 -6.48 -8.22 5.05
CA SER A 161 -7.54 -8.83 5.87
C SER A 161 -7.62 -8.17 7.24
N LYS A 162 -8.64 -8.51 8.03
CA LYS A 162 -8.75 -8.05 9.42
C LYS A 162 -7.51 -8.41 10.24
N ALA A 163 -6.98 -9.63 10.08
CA ALA A 163 -5.77 -10.05 10.78
C ALA A 163 -4.54 -9.22 10.37
N ALA A 164 -4.43 -8.89 9.09
CA ALA A 164 -3.38 -8.01 8.59
C ALA A 164 -3.55 -6.56 9.09
N ILE A 165 -4.80 -6.03 9.14
CA ILE A 165 -5.09 -4.71 9.72
C ILE A 165 -4.61 -4.64 11.18
N GLU A 166 -4.94 -5.63 12.01
CA GLU A 166 -4.56 -5.68 13.42
C GLU A 166 -3.04 -5.73 13.61
N LEU A 167 -2.34 -6.52 12.78
CA LEU A 167 -0.87 -6.59 12.77
C LEU A 167 -0.27 -5.23 12.35
N PHE A 168 -0.75 -4.67 11.25
CA PHE A 168 -0.21 -3.45 10.66
C PHE A 168 -0.52 -2.20 11.49
N ALA A 169 -1.64 -2.15 12.19
CA ALA A 169 -1.93 -1.08 13.13
C ALA A 169 -0.85 -0.95 14.23
N ARG A 170 -0.22 -2.07 14.62
CA ARG A 170 0.81 -2.11 15.67
C ARG A 170 2.23 -1.98 15.11
N PHE A 171 2.51 -2.63 13.98
CA PHE A 171 3.88 -2.90 13.54
C PHE A 171 4.18 -2.49 12.09
N TYR A 172 3.26 -1.80 11.37
CA TYR A 172 3.55 -1.39 9.99
C TYR A 172 4.85 -0.59 9.91
N PRO A 173 5.77 -0.93 8.99
CA PRO A 173 7.04 -0.23 8.87
C PRO A 173 6.84 1.23 8.48
N THR A 174 7.53 2.15 9.16
CA THR A 174 7.40 3.60 8.90
C THR A 174 8.51 4.14 8.01
N GLU A 175 9.52 3.34 7.69
CA GLU A 175 10.66 3.78 6.89
C GLU A 175 10.33 3.79 5.39
N TYR A 176 10.72 4.88 4.73
CA TYR A 176 10.51 5.08 3.29
C TYR A 176 11.18 3.97 2.46
N LEU A 177 10.43 3.36 1.53
CA LEU A 177 10.80 2.24 0.65
C LEU A 177 11.08 0.88 1.34
N GLY A 178 11.26 0.85 2.66
CA GLY A 178 11.25 -0.40 3.43
C GLY A 178 9.82 -0.90 3.64
N ASP A 179 8.86 0.00 3.73
CA ASP A 179 7.47 -0.27 4.06
C ASP A 179 6.82 -1.35 3.16
N THR A 180 7.08 -1.30 1.84
CA THR A 180 6.49 -2.23 0.89
C THR A 180 7.04 -3.66 1.00
N VAL A 181 8.34 -3.82 1.16
CA VAL A 181 9.01 -5.13 1.28
C VAL A 181 8.92 -5.65 2.70
N GLU A 182 9.20 -4.78 3.68
CA GLU A 182 9.23 -5.16 5.09
C GLU A 182 7.84 -5.57 5.58
N SER A 183 6.75 -4.92 5.12
CA SER A 183 5.38 -5.31 5.48
C SER A 183 5.01 -6.70 5.01
N LEU A 184 5.49 -7.15 3.83
CA LEU A 184 5.27 -8.50 3.34
C LEU A 184 6.02 -9.54 4.20
N ILE A 185 7.27 -9.26 4.54
CA ILE A 185 8.08 -10.11 5.42
C ILE A 185 7.47 -10.16 6.82
N LEU A 186 7.02 -9.01 7.35
CA LEU A 186 6.35 -8.91 8.64
C LEU A 186 5.07 -9.78 8.67
N ALA A 187 4.22 -9.65 7.63
CA ALA A 187 3.00 -10.43 7.51
C ALA A 187 3.30 -11.93 7.47
N HIS A 188 4.22 -12.37 6.60
CA HIS A 188 4.61 -13.77 6.51
C HIS A 188 5.16 -14.32 7.84
N ARG A 189 6.03 -13.57 8.52
CA ARG A 189 6.61 -13.97 9.82
C ARG A 189 5.58 -14.02 10.95
N ALA A 190 4.51 -13.24 10.84
CA ALA A 190 3.34 -13.35 11.72
C ALA A 190 2.42 -14.52 11.36
N GLY A 191 2.77 -15.34 10.37
CA GLY A 191 1.98 -16.48 9.91
C GLY A 191 0.77 -16.08 9.04
N LEU A 192 0.79 -14.87 8.46
CA LEU A 192 -0.24 -14.41 7.52
C LEU A 192 0.11 -14.88 6.10
N ALA A 193 -0.91 -15.30 5.36
CA ALA A 193 -0.77 -15.68 3.96
C ALA A 193 -0.63 -14.44 3.07
N VAL A 194 0.34 -14.47 2.16
CA VAL A 194 0.60 -13.40 1.19
C VAL A 194 0.39 -13.95 -0.22
N THR A 195 -0.30 -13.20 -1.07
CA THR A 195 -0.47 -13.54 -2.51
C THR A 195 -0.43 -12.28 -3.37
N GLU A 196 -0.56 -12.44 -4.69
CA GLU A 196 -0.73 -11.32 -5.61
C GLU A 196 -1.97 -11.50 -6.50
N ALA A 197 -2.55 -10.36 -6.91
CA ALA A 197 -3.65 -10.30 -7.87
C ALA A 197 -3.27 -9.39 -9.05
N PRO A 198 -3.74 -9.67 -10.27
CA PRO A 198 -3.50 -8.82 -11.41
C PRO A 198 -4.20 -7.47 -11.24
N THR A 199 -3.50 -6.38 -11.59
CA THR A 199 -4.05 -5.04 -11.53
C THR A 199 -3.62 -4.22 -12.74
N ASP A 200 -4.52 -3.36 -13.19
CA ASP A 200 -4.23 -2.42 -14.26
C ASP A 200 -3.67 -1.12 -13.69
N MET A 201 -2.65 -0.60 -14.36
CA MET A 201 -2.11 0.72 -14.05
C MET A 201 -2.23 1.66 -15.23
N ARG A 202 -2.52 2.91 -14.90
CA ARG A 202 -2.58 4.02 -15.82
C ARG A 202 -1.29 4.83 -15.79
N PRO A 203 -0.98 5.60 -16.84
CA PRO A 203 0.04 6.62 -16.76
C PRO A 203 -0.26 7.59 -15.60
N ARG A 204 0.78 8.06 -14.90
CA ARG A 204 0.64 9.06 -13.84
C ARG A 204 -0.03 10.30 -14.40
N MET A 205 -1.05 10.81 -13.71
CA MET A 205 -1.81 11.97 -14.19
C MET A 205 -1.00 13.26 -14.09
N GLU A 206 -0.27 13.44 -12.97
CA GLU A 206 0.62 14.59 -12.71
C GLU A 206 1.67 14.23 -11.64
N GLY A 207 2.71 15.07 -11.51
CA GLY A 207 3.75 14.93 -10.48
C GLY A 207 5.11 14.42 -10.99
N ARG A 208 6.16 14.72 -10.22
CA ARG A 208 7.54 14.28 -10.54
C ARG A 208 7.83 12.94 -9.86
N SER A 209 8.37 11.99 -10.62
CA SER A 209 8.91 10.75 -10.04
C SER A 209 10.03 11.07 -9.03
N SER A 210 9.89 10.61 -7.81
CA SER A 210 10.84 10.84 -6.70
C SER A 210 12.17 10.11 -6.87
N ALA A 211 12.34 9.26 -7.90
CA ALA A 211 13.49 8.37 -8.02
C ALA A 211 14.47 8.81 -9.12
N SER A 212 15.65 9.30 -8.72
CA SER A 212 16.82 9.37 -9.59
C SER A 212 17.58 8.03 -9.59
N VAL A 213 18.28 7.72 -10.69
CA VAL A 213 19.03 6.45 -10.86
C VAL A 213 20.09 6.25 -9.76
N ALA A 214 20.73 7.32 -9.29
CA ALA A 214 21.72 7.25 -8.20
C ALA A 214 21.10 6.85 -6.85
N LYS A 215 19.85 7.22 -6.60
CA LYS A 215 19.11 6.82 -5.39
C LYS A 215 18.71 5.34 -5.44
N ALA A 216 18.51 4.77 -6.63
CA ALA A 216 18.05 3.39 -6.77
C ALA A 216 19.02 2.35 -6.18
N SER A 217 20.35 2.55 -6.31
CA SER A 217 21.36 1.63 -5.75
C SER A 217 21.42 1.69 -4.23
N ALA A 218 21.33 2.89 -3.65
CA ALA A 218 21.27 3.09 -2.21
C ALA A 218 20.02 2.44 -1.61
N TYR A 219 18.89 2.50 -2.33
CA TYR A 219 17.64 1.88 -1.93
C TYR A 219 17.70 0.35 -1.90
N LEU A 220 18.42 -0.27 -2.83
CA LEU A 220 18.58 -1.71 -2.80
C LEU A 220 19.40 -2.17 -1.59
N LEU A 221 20.56 -1.55 -1.40
CA LEU A 221 21.40 -1.89 -0.25
C LEU A 221 20.62 -1.75 1.06
N ARG A 222 19.84 -0.69 1.17
CA ARG A 222 18.95 -0.46 2.30
C ARG A 222 17.87 -1.54 2.41
N ALA A 223 17.20 -1.90 1.30
CA ALA A 223 16.19 -2.96 1.30
C ALA A 223 16.79 -4.31 1.72
N LEU A 224 17.98 -4.66 1.26
CA LEU A 224 18.69 -5.88 1.67
C LEU A 224 19.08 -5.85 3.16
N LEU A 225 19.54 -4.71 3.68
CA LEU A 225 19.81 -4.53 5.10
C LEU A 225 18.54 -4.66 5.94
N VAL A 226 17.44 -4.03 5.52
CA VAL A 226 16.13 -4.15 6.17
C VAL A 226 15.67 -5.60 6.18
N ILE A 227 15.80 -6.32 5.07
CA ILE A 227 15.48 -7.76 5.01
C ILE A 227 16.34 -8.54 6.03
N ALA A 228 17.64 -8.33 6.03
CA ALA A 228 18.55 -9.02 6.96
C ALA A 228 18.18 -8.74 8.44
N VAL A 229 17.92 -7.46 8.77
CA VAL A 229 17.49 -7.06 10.13
C VAL A 229 16.11 -7.62 10.46
N SER A 230 15.17 -7.60 9.51
CA SER A 230 13.82 -8.14 9.72
C SER A 230 13.84 -9.65 10.00
N LEU A 231 14.78 -10.38 9.40
CA LEU A 231 14.94 -11.82 9.63
C LEU A 231 15.53 -12.14 11.02
N THR A 232 16.31 -11.23 11.62
CA THR A 232 16.90 -11.42 12.94
C THR A 232 16.01 -10.98 14.11
N ARG A 233 15.00 -10.14 13.85
CA ARG A 233 14.05 -9.68 14.89
C ARG A 233 13.15 -10.84 15.34
N PRO A 234 12.75 -10.91 16.63
CA PRO A 234 11.75 -11.89 17.07
C PRO A 234 10.45 -11.71 16.29
N SER A 235 9.82 -12.84 15.91
CA SER A 235 8.52 -12.79 15.22
C SER A 235 7.47 -12.17 16.14
N PRO A 236 6.67 -11.20 15.67
CA PRO A 236 5.54 -10.72 16.44
C PRO A 236 4.57 -11.90 16.63
N ARG A 237 4.35 -12.34 17.88
CA ARG A 237 3.36 -13.37 18.17
C ARG A 237 1.97 -12.81 17.92
N ARG A 238 1.06 -13.62 17.36
CA ARG A 238 -0.37 -13.34 17.37
C ARG A 238 -0.77 -13.17 18.83
N ALA A 239 -1.40 -12.03 19.16
CA ALA A 239 -2.03 -11.83 20.46
C ALA A 239 -3.40 -12.51 20.45
#